data_3a52866c9ac40106a32a3cc9f2748685
#
_entry.id   3a52866c9ac40106a32a3cc9f2748685
#
_cell.length_a   1.000
_cell.length_b   1.000
_cell.length_c   1.000
_cell.angle_alpha   90.00
_cell.angle_beta   90.00
_cell.angle_gamma   90.00
#
_symmetry.space_group_name_H-M   'P 1'
#
loop_
_entity.id
_entity.type
_entity.pdbx_description
1 polymer ?
#
loop_
_entity_poly.entity_id
_entity_poly.type
_entity_poly.pdbx_seq_one_letter_code
_entity_poly.pdbx_strand_id
1 'polypeptide(L)'
;KLYRDRKHEKRMRLTWKARRNEDFMKRLMMYLKDYKKESILAPLFKLLEAFFELMVPLVMANIIDYGIFNRNMGYIGKMGLVLLLLGVVGLASSITAQFFAAKAAGGFSTKLRQALFNHIEDLSFTDIDKAGTSTMITRMTSDVNQVQSGINMTLRLFLRSPIIVFGAMIMAFTIDVKCALIFVVAIP
;
A
#
# COMPACT_ATOMS: atom_id res chain seq x y z
N LYS A 1 33.75 -4.86 32.27
CA LYS A 1 34.25 -4.20 31.02
C LYS A 1 33.71 -4.93 29.78
N LEU A 2 33.89 -6.24 29.66
CA LEU A 2 33.46 -7.07 28.51
C LEU A 2 31.96 -7.04 28.16
N TYR A 3 31.07 -6.83 29.11
CA TYR A 3 29.61 -6.75 28.89
C TYR A 3 29.21 -5.38 28.30
N ARG A 4 29.89 -4.31 28.68
CA ARG A 4 29.65 -2.94 28.20
C ARG A 4 30.14 -2.77 26.77
N ASP A 5 31.24 -3.39 26.40
CA ASP A 5 31.78 -3.39 25.03
C ASP A 5 30.87 -4.13 24.05
N ARG A 6 30.33 -5.29 24.43
CA ARG A 6 29.36 -6.02 23.59
C ARG A 6 28.07 -5.23 23.33
N LYS A 7 27.63 -4.44 24.29
CA LYS A 7 26.42 -3.61 24.15
C LYS A 7 26.69 -2.40 23.22
N HIS A 8 27.89 -1.82 23.28
CA HIS A 8 28.34 -0.76 22.38
C HIS A 8 28.50 -1.26 20.95
N GLU A 9 29.12 -2.41 20.76
CA GLU A 9 29.30 -3.03 19.45
C GLU A 9 27.93 -3.39 18.79
N LYS A 10 27.01 -3.92 19.57
CA LYS A 10 25.65 -4.23 19.11
C LYS A 10 24.87 -2.96 18.72
N ARG A 11 25.00 -1.87 19.48
CA ARG A 11 24.44 -0.55 19.13
C ARG A 11 25.07 0.01 17.86
N MET A 12 26.38 -0.04 17.72
CA MET A 12 27.05 0.43 16.51
C MET A 12 26.63 -0.38 15.27
N ARG A 13 26.56 -1.69 15.36
CA ARG A 13 26.06 -2.55 14.25
C ARG A 13 24.62 -2.23 13.88
N LEU A 14 23.74 -1.95 14.86
CA LEU A 14 22.35 -1.57 14.60
C LEU A 14 22.23 -0.18 13.95
N THR A 15 23.01 0.80 14.39
CA THR A 15 23.03 2.15 13.79
C THR A 15 23.63 2.13 12.39
N TRP A 16 24.65 1.32 12.16
CA TRP A 16 25.23 1.11 10.82
C TRP A 16 24.23 0.45 9.85
N LYS A 17 23.53 -0.56 10.34
CA LYS A 17 22.50 -1.27 9.55
C LYS A 17 21.31 -0.36 9.25
N ALA A 18 20.90 0.47 10.21
CA ALA A 18 19.82 1.45 10.03
C ALA A 18 20.22 2.53 9.00
N ARG A 19 21.40 3.12 9.15
CA ARG A 19 21.90 4.14 8.22
C ARG A 19 22.07 3.61 6.79
N ARG A 20 22.58 2.40 6.63
CA ARG A 20 22.69 1.72 5.34
C ARG A 20 21.32 1.46 4.70
N ASN A 21 20.32 1.12 5.51
CA ASN A 21 18.95 0.92 5.02
C ASN A 21 18.29 2.25 4.60
N GLU A 22 18.54 3.35 5.33
CA GLU A 22 18.03 4.67 4.94
C GLU A 22 18.64 5.15 3.61
N ASP A 23 19.93 5.01 3.42
CA ASP A 23 20.61 5.38 2.17
C ASP A 23 20.15 4.48 1.01
N PHE A 24 19.93 3.20 1.26
CA PHE A 24 19.38 2.27 0.29
C PHE A 24 17.95 2.64 -0.10
N MET A 25 17.10 2.95 0.89
CA MET A 25 15.73 3.39 0.63
C MET A 25 15.67 4.71 -0.13
N LYS A 26 16.54 5.68 0.20
CA LYS A 26 16.64 6.95 -0.54
C LYS A 26 17.04 6.73 -2.01
N ARG A 27 18.00 5.83 -2.27
CA ARG A 27 18.41 5.48 -3.64
C ARG A 27 17.28 4.77 -4.40
N LEU A 28 16.56 3.86 -3.76
CA LEU A 28 15.38 3.22 -4.37
C LEU A 28 14.28 4.25 -4.69
N MET A 29 14.00 5.19 -3.77
CA MET A 29 13.02 6.25 -4.00
C MET A 29 13.42 7.19 -5.15
N MET A 30 14.71 7.31 -5.45
CA MET A 30 15.18 8.11 -6.59
C MET A 30 14.72 7.54 -7.92
N TYR A 31 14.62 6.22 -8.06
CA TYR A 31 14.06 5.57 -9.27
C TYR A 31 12.53 5.71 -9.39
N LEU A 32 11.83 5.97 -8.28
CA LEU A 32 10.40 6.31 -8.29
C LEU A 32 10.15 7.78 -8.72
N LYS A 33 11.17 8.60 -8.70
CA LYS A 33 11.05 10.06 -8.92
C LYS A 33 10.44 10.42 -10.26
N ASP A 34 10.65 9.62 -11.29
CA ASP A 34 10.09 9.85 -12.62
C ASP A 34 8.62 9.43 -12.74
N TYR A 35 8.14 8.59 -11.80
CA TYR A 35 6.76 8.12 -11.69
C TYR A 35 6.02 8.72 -10.49
N LYS A 36 6.39 9.96 -10.09
CA LYS A 36 5.77 10.64 -8.94
C LYS A 36 4.27 10.81 -9.09
N LYS A 37 3.81 11.16 -10.29
CA LYS A 37 2.38 11.35 -10.55
C LYS A 37 1.62 10.06 -10.30
N GLU A 38 2.08 8.96 -10.86
CA GLU A 38 1.49 7.64 -10.70
C GLU A 38 1.57 7.15 -9.25
N SER A 39 2.69 7.40 -8.58
CA SER A 39 2.91 7.02 -7.17
C SER A 39 2.03 7.80 -6.19
N ILE A 40 1.55 9.00 -6.56
CA ILE A 40 0.61 9.81 -5.77
C ILE A 40 -0.83 9.50 -6.17
N LEU A 41 -1.12 9.36 -7.47
CA LEU A 41 -2.48 9.07 -7.93
C LEU A 41 -2.98 7.70 -7.47
N ALA A 42 -2.12 6.68 -7.46
CA ALA A 42 -2.52 5.34 -7.04
C ALA A 42 -3.08 5.31 -5.60
N PRO A 43 -2.38 5.80 -4.56
CA PRO A 43 -2.93 5.93 -3.22
C PRO A 43 -4.15 6.85 -3.16
N LEU A 44 -4.19 7.96 -3.90
CA LEU A 44 -5.31 8.89 -3.90
C LEU A 44 -6.62 8.22 -4.36
N PHE A 45 -6.59 7.50 -5.49
CA PHE A 45 -7.74 6.74 -5.96
C PHE A 45 -8.11 5.59 -5.03
N LYS A 46 -7.11 5.03 -4.33
CA LYS A 46 -7.35 3.98 -3.33
C LYS A 46 -8.03 4.54 -2.07
N LEU A 47 -7.73 5.78 -1.70
CA LEU A 47 -8.44 6.51 -0.63
C LEU A 47 -9.88 6.83 -1.03
N LEU A 48 -10.08 7.25 -2.27
CA LEU A 48 -11.42 7.53 -2.80
C LEU A 48 -12.29 6.28 -2.80
N GLU A 49 -11.76 5.14 -3.21
CA GLU A 49 -12.41 3.83 -3.11
C GLU A 49 -12.80 3.50 -1.66
N ALA A 50 -11.85 3.64 -0.72
CA ALA A 50 -12.10 3.38 0.70
C ALA A 50 -13.20 4.29 1.28
N PHE A 51 -13.25 5.55 0.84
CA PHE A 51 -14.32 6.48 1.23
C PHE A 51 -15.69 5.99 0.75
N PHE A 52 -15.81 5.54 -0.49
CA PHE A 52 -17.07 4.97 -1.00
C PHE A 52 -17.46 3.67 -0.27
N GLU A 53 -16.49 2.80 0.04
CA GLU A 53 -16.73 1.59 0.84
C GLU A 53 -17.33 1.93 2.22
N LEU A 54 -16.84 2.99 2.88
CA LEU A 54 -17.35 3.45 4.16
C LEU A 54 -18.76 4.07 4.08
N MET A 55 -19.19 4.56 2.90
CA MET A 55 -20.53 5.10 2.70
C MET A 55 -21.60 3.99 2.60
N VAL A 56 -21.23 2.78 2.18
CA VAL A 56 -22.16 1.66 1.99
C VAL A 56 -22.96 1.32 3.26
N PRO A 57 -22.34 1.13 4.45
CA PRO A 57 -23.09 0.85 5.67
C PRO A 57 -24.07 1.96 6.06
N LEU A 58 -23.74 3.25 5.81
CA LEU A 58 -24.65 4.37 6.10
C LEU A 58 -25.89 4.34 5.21
N VAL A 59 -25.72 4.05 3.91
CA VAL A 59 -26.86 3.93 3.00
C VAL A 59 -27.70 2.72 3.35
N MET A 60 -27.08 1.60 3.77
CA MET A 60 -27.80 0.43 4.25
C MET A 60 -28.62 0.71 5.51
N ALA A 61 -28.07 1.42 6.49
CA ALA A 61 -28.80 1.85 7.68
C ALA A 61 -30.05 2.68 7.29
N ASN A 62 -29.89 3.64 6.38
CA ASN A 62 -31.02 4.43 5.88
C ASN A 62 -32.09 3.58 5.16
N ILE A 63 -31.70 2.55 4.42
CA ILE A 63 -32.64 1.62 3.79
C ILE A 63 -33.45 0.89 4.86
N ILE A 64 -32.80 0.44 5.92
CA ILE A 64 -33.46 -0.30 7.01
C ILE A 64 -34.41 0.63 7.77
N ASP A 65 -33.91 1.79 8.23
CA ASP A 65 -34.65 2.68 9.13
C ASP A 65 -35.82 3.40 8.43
N TYR A 66 -35.59 3.91 7.22
CA TYR A 66 -36.62 4.70 6.50
C TYR A 66 -37.31 3.94 5.37
N GLY A 67 -36.68 2.92 4.81
CA GLY A 67 -37.23 2.11 3.74
C GLY A 67 -38.09 0.97 4.26
N ILE A 68 -37.45 0.05 4.98
CA ILE A 68 -38.10 -1.20 5.44
C ILE A 68 -39.09 -0.92 6.57
N PHE A 69 -38.67 -0.14 7.58
CA PHE A 69 -39.50 0.17 8.73
C PHE A 69 -40.79 0.90 8.33
N ASN A 70 -40.74 1.84 7.40
CA ASN A 70 -41.88 2.58 6.86
C ASN A 70 -42.57 1.91 5.66
N ARG A 71 -42.14 0.69 5.26
CA ARG A 71 -42.68 -0.03 4.08
C ARG A 71 -42.65 0.80 2.79
N ASN A 72 -41.73 1.72 2.64
CA ASN A 72 -41.66 2.63 1.51
C ASN A 72 -40.78 2.05 0.39
N MET A 73 -41.41 1.30 -0.53
CA MET A 73 -40.71 0.67 -1.67
C MET A 73 -40.03 1.68 -2.61
N GLY A 74 -40.62 2.87 -2.76
CA GLY A 74 -40.01 3.93 -3.57
C GLY A 74 -38.71 4.45 -3.00
N TYR A 75 -38.59 4.56 -1.67
CA TYR A 75 -37.35 4.95 -0.99
C TYR A 75 -36.29 3.86 -1.09
N ILE A 76 -36.67 2.59 -0.89
CA ILE A 76 -35.78 1.43 -1.05
C ILE A 76 -35.20 1.39 -2.45
N GLY A 77 -36.01 1.59 -3.48
CA GLY A 77 -35.51 1.61 -4.88
C GLY A 77 -34.55 2.74 -5.16
N LYS A 78 -34.80 3.96 -4.64
CA LYS A 78 -33.87 5.10 -4.79
C LYS A 78 -32.54 4.85 -4.08
N MET A 79 -32.57 4.36 -2.85
CA MET A 79 -31.33 4.07 -2.09
C MET A 79 -30.59 2.86 -2.65
N GLY A 80 -31.31 1.86 -3.20
CA GLY A 80 -30.70 0.77 -3.95
C GLY A 80 -29.94 1.24 -5.18
N LEU A 81 -30.49 2.24 -5.90
CA LEU A 81 -29.79 2.88 -7.02
C LEU A 81 -28.51 3.62 -6.55
N VAL A 82 -28.59 4.32 -5.40
CA VAL A 82 -27.41 4.97 -4.79
C VAL A 82 -26.33 3.95 -4.45
N LEU A 83 -26.67 2.79 -3.87
CA LEU A 83 -25.72 1.71 -3.61
C LEU A 83 -25.06 1.19 -4.89
N LEU A 84 -25.86 1.02 -5.94
CA LEU A 84 -25.34 0.59 -7.23
C LEU A 84 -24.35 1.62 -7.81
N LEU A 85 -24.69 2.91 -7.76
CA LEU A 85 -23.79 3.99 -8.19
C LEU A 85 -22.49 4.04 -7.37
N LEU A 86 -22.58 3.92 -6.04
CA LEU A 86 -21.41 3.85 -5.17
C LEU A 86 -20.52 2.66 -5.54
N GLY A 87 -21.11 1.50 -5.83
CA GLY A 87 -20.38 0.31 -6.28
C GLY A 87 -19.65 0.54 -7.60
N VAL A 88 -20.34 1.13 -8.59
CA VAL A 88 -19.75 1.42 -9.92
C VAL A 88 -18.61 2.42 -9.81
N VAL A 89 -18.79 3.52 -9.07
CA VAL A 89 -17.76 4.55 -8.87
C VAL A 89 -16.59 3.99 -8.06
N GLY A 90 -16.88 3.20 -7.03
CA GLY A 90 -15.85 2.50 -6.25
C GLY A 90 -15.02 1.54 -7.12
N LEU A 91 -15.67 0.76 -7.98
CA LEU A 91 -15.02 -0.14 -8.92
C LEU A 91 -14.13 0.62 -9.91
N ALA A 92 -14.63 1.70 -10.50
CA ALA A 92 -13.85 2.54 -11.41
C ALA A 92 -12.61 3.13 -10.72
N SER A 93 -12.77 3.62 -9.47
CA SER A 93 -11.67 4.12 -8.65
C SER A 93 -10.64 3.02 -8.35
N SER A 94 -11.09 1.81 -8.04
CA SER A 94 -10.24 0.64 -7.79
C SER A 94 -9.39 0.26 -8.99
N ILE A 95 -10.01 0.16 -10.17
CA ILE A 95 -9.32 -0.16 -11.44
C ILE A 95 -8.27 0.91 -11.74
N THR A 96 -8.64 2.18 -11.60
CA THR A 96 -7.73 3.32 -11.85
C THR A 96 -6.54 3.31 -10.88
N ALA A 97 -6.79 3.06 -9.59
CA ALA A 97 -5.74 2.94 -8.58
C ALA A 97 -4.76 1.80 -8.90
N GLN A 98 -5.30 0.63 -9.31
CA GLN A 98 -4.47 -0.52 -9.67
C GLN A 98 -3.63 -0.26 -10.92
N PHE A 99 -4.19 0.41 -11.92
CA PHE A 99 -3.47 0.80 -13.14
C PHE A 99 -2.27 1.69 -12.81
N PHE A 100 -2.46 2.75 -12.03
CA PHE A 100 -1.37 3.66 -11.64
C PHE A 100 -0.33 2.98 -10.75
N ALA A 101 -0.75 2.13 -9.81
CA ALA A 101 0.18 1.37 -8.97
C ALA A 101 1.03 0.40 -9.78
N ALA A 102 0.42 -0.32 -10.73
CA ALA A 102 1.13 -1.24 -11.62
C ALA A 102 2.09 -0.49 -12.54
N LYS A 103 1.69 0.66 -13.10
CA LYS A 103 2.52 1.50 -13.96
C LYS A 103 3.74 2.05 -13.19
N ALA A 104 3.56 2.54 -11.97
CA ALA A 104 4.65 3.03 -11.14
C ALA A 104 5.63 1.90 -10.75
N ALA A 105 5.11 0.75 -10.32
CA ALA A 105 5.93 -0.39 -9.94
C ALA A 105 6.68 -1.00 -11.13
N GLY A 106 6.04 -1.09 -12.31
CA GLY A 106 6.66 -1.56 -13.55
C GLY A 106 7.77 -0.64 -14.04
N GLY A 107 7.50 0.68 -14.05
CA GLY A 107 8.49 1.69 -14.43
C GLY A 107 9.71 1.69 -13.51
N PHE A 108 9.48 1.56 -12.18
CA PHE A 108 10.54 1.38 -11.21
C PHE A 108 11.39 0.13 -11.49
N SER A 109 10.73 -1.01 -11.71
CA SER A 109 11.39 -2.29 -11.99
C SER A 109 12.26 -2.22 -13.24
N THR A 110 11.80 -1.57 -14.30
CA THR A 110 12.55 -1.38 -15.53
C THR A 110 13.84 -0.58 -15.28
N LYS A 111 13.75 0.53 -14.54
CA LYS A 111 14.92 1.34 -14.19
C LYS A 111 15.90 0.61 -13.28
N LEU A 112 15.37 -0.16 -12.32
CA LEU A 112 16.21 -0.97 -11.43
C LEU A 112 16.97 -2.05 -12.21
N ARG A 113 16.30 -2.73 -13.17
CA ARG A 113 16.98 -3.70 -14.05
C ARG A 113 18.07 -3.05 -14.88
N GLN A 114 17.78 -1.88 -15.45
CA GLN A 114 18.79 -1.18 -16.24
C GLN A 114 19.99 -0.77 -15.41
N ALA A 115 19.77 -0.25 -14.20
CA ALA A 115 20.87 0.10 -13.29
C ALA A 115 21.70 -1.12 -12.86
N LEU A 116 21.04 -2.26 -12.61
CA LEU A 116 21.72 -3.53 -12.31
C LEU A 116 22.50 -4.04 -13.51
N PHE A 117 21.93 -3.97 -14.71
CA PHE A 117 22.58 -4.41 -15.94
C PHE A 117 23.84 -3.59 -16.20
N ASN A 118 23.75 -2.26 -16.19
CA ASN A 118 24.90 -1.38 -16.37
C ASN A 118 25.99 -1.65 -15.32
N HIS A 119 25.58 -1.90 -14.05
CA HIS A 119 26.56 -2.22 -13.01
C HIS A 119 27.25 -3.57 -13.24
N ILE A 120 26.55 -4.56 -13.80
CA ILE A 120 27.13 -5.86 -14.16
C ILE A 120 28.10 -5.70 -15.31
N GLU A 121 27.82 -4.87 -16.31
CA GLU A 121 28.73 -4.58 -17.43
C GLU A 121 30.03 -3.92 -16.97
N ASP A 122 29.99 -3.11 -15.91
CA ASP A 122 31.16 -2.45 -15.33
C ASP A 122 32.02 -3.37 -14.44
N LEU A 123 31.57 -4.60 -14.14
CA LEU A 123 32.31 -5.54 -13.30
C LEU A 123 33.47 -6.20 -14.05
N SER A 124 34.56 -6.44 -13.33
CA SER A 124 35.69 -7.24 -13.84
C SER A 124 35.27 -8.74 -13.97
N PHE A 125 35.90 -9.49 -14.89
CA PHE A 125 35.70 -10.92 -15.01
C PHE A 125 35.90 -11.67 -13.67
N THR A 126 36.90 -11.22 -12.88
CA THR A 126 37.17 -11.80 -11.55
C THR A 126 36.03 -11.57 -10.56
N ASP A 127 35.33 -10.44 -10.64
CA ASP A 127 34.18 -10.14 -9.77
C ASP A 127 32.92 -10.88 -10.23
N ILE A 128 32.76 -11.06 -11.54
CA ILE A 128 31.69 -11.89 -12.12
C ILE A 128 31.84 -13.35 -11.66
N ASP A 129 33.05 -13.91 -11.73
CA ASP A 129 33.32 -15.28 -11.29
C ASP A 129 33.10 -15.45 -9.78
N LYS A 130 33.50 -14.49 -8.97
CA LYS A 130 33.25 -14.50 -7.50
C LYS A 130 31.78 -14.41 -7.14
N ALA A 131 31.00 -13.59 -7.84
CA ALA A 131 29.58 -13.42 -7.58
C ALA A 131 28.74 -14.59 -8.13
N GLY A 132 29.19 -15.22 -9.21
CA GLY A 132 28.51 -16.30 -9.92
C GLY A 132 27.41 -15.80 -10.86
N THR A 133 27.43 -16.24 -12.10
CA THR A 133 26.45 -15.88 -13.13
C THR A 133 25.02 -16.22 -12.73
N SER A 134 24.80 -17.36 -12.08
CA SER A 134 23.48 -17.77 -11.56
C SER A 134 22.91 -16.75 -10.57
N THR A 135 23.76 -16.21 -9.67
CA THR A 135 23.34 -15.19 -8.70
C THR A 135 22.93 -13.90 -9.40
N MET A 136 23.68 -13.47 -10.42
CA MET A 136 23.36 -12.27 -11.18
C MET A 136 22.03 -12.39 -11.92
N ILE A 137 21.79 -13.54 -12.57
CA ILE A 137 20.52 -13.82 -13.24
C ILE A 137 19.36 -13.79 -12.24
N THR A 138 19.51 -14.42 -11.08
CA THR A 138 18.46 -14.44 -10.03
C THR A 138 18.16 -13.03 -9.54
N ARG A 139 19.17 -12.18 -9.32
CA ARG A 139 18.99 -10.78 -8.91
C ARG A 139 18.26 -9.96 -9.96
N MET A 140 18.61 -10.11 -11.25
CA MET A 140 17.98 -9.38 -12.35
C MET A 140 16.53 -9.82 -12.62
N THR A 141 16.17 -11.05 -12.29
CA THR A 141 14.85 -11.63 -12.55
C THR A 141 14.00 -11.67 -11.28
N SER A 142 14.27 -12.62 -10.40
CA SER A 142 13.44 -12.93 -9.23
C SER A 142 13.45 -11.77 -8.22
N ASP A 143 14.62 -11.26 -7.83
CA ASP A 143 14.73 -10.23 -6.79
C ASP A 143 14.09 -8.92 -7.24
N VAL A 144 14.31 -8.50 -8.49
CA VAL A 144 13.68 -7.29 -9.05
C VAL A 144 12.16 -7.45 -9.13
N ASN A 145 11.65 -8.62 -9.53
CA ASN A 145 10.21 -8.88 -9.54
C ASN A 145 9.61 -8.84 -8.13
N GLN A 146 10.33 -9.35 -7.13
CA GLN A 146 9.88 -9.30 -5.74
C GLN A 146 9.83 -7.86 -5.22
N VAL A 147 10.81 -7.04 -5.53
CA VAL A 147 10.80 -5.60 -5.18
C VAL A 147 9.67 -4.88 -5.91
N GLN A 148 9.45 -5.16 -7.19
CA GLN A 148 8.32 -4.62 -7.95
C GLN A 148 6.98 -4.94 -7.29
N SER A 149 6.78 -6.20 -6.89
CA SER A 149 5.57 -6.65 -6.20
C SER A 149 5.40 -5.96 -4.85
N GLY A 150 6.49 -5.79 -4.09
CA GLY A 150 6.49 -5.06 -2.82
C GLY A 150 6.07 -3.60 -2.98
N ILE A 151 6.60 -2.91 -3.99
CA ILE A 151 6.22 -1.51 -4.29
C ILE A 151 4.74 -1.43 -4.69
N ASN A 152 4.28 -2.31 -5.58
CA ASN A 152 2.88 -2.35 -6.00
C ASN A 152 1.95 -2.57 -4.80
N MET A 153 2.27 -3.52 -3.93
CA MET A 153 1.52 -3.81 -2.71
C MET A 153 1.52 -2.60 -1.75
N THR A 154 2.67 -1.95 -1.55
CA THR A 154 2.79 -0.77 -0.69
C THR A 154 1.93 0.38 -1.19
N LEU A 155 1.98 0.71 -2.48
CA LEU A 155 1.17 1.77 -3.08
C LEU A 155 -0.34 1.51 -2.98
N ARG A 156 -0.76 0.24 -2.95
CA ARG A 156 -2.17 -0.16 -2.87
C ARG A 156 -2.71 -0.26 -1.46
N LEU A 157 -1.91 -0.75 -0.49
CA LEU A 157 -2.39 -1.14 0.82
C LEU A 157 -1.98 -0.18 1.94
N PHE A 158 -0.83 0.50 1.80
CA PHE A 158 -0.23 1.27 2.90
C PHE A 158 -1.16 2.37 3.46
N LEU A 159 -1.85 3.11 2.59
CA LEU A 159 -2.78 4.16 3.02
C LEU A 159 -4.21 3.66 3.23
N ARG A 160 -4.60 2.58 2.54
CA ARG A 160 -5.96 2.04 2.65
C ARG A 160 -6.24 1.50 4.05
N SER A 161 -5.34 0.67 4.60
CA SER A 161 -5.57 -0.03 5.86
C SER A 161 -5.83 0.93 7.04
N PRO A 162 -5.00 1.95 7.32
CA PRO A 162 -5.27 2.85 8.43
C PRO A 162 -6.55 3.66 8.23
N ILE A 163 -6.86 4.08 7.00
CA ILE A 163 -8.06 4.89 6.73
C ILE A 163 -9.34 4.08 6.90
N ILE A 164 -9.38 2.83 6.47
CA ILE A 164 -10.54 1.96 6.72
C ILE A 164 -10.73 1.74 8.21
N VAL A 165 -9.66 1.44 8.96
CA VAL A 165 -9.76 1.21 10.41
C VAL A 165 -10.24 2.45 11.14
N PHE A 166 -9.60 3.60 10.92
CA PHE A 166 -10.01 4.86 11.56
C PHE A 166 -11.37 5.35 11.08
N GLY A 167 -11.67 5.21 9.79
CA GLY A 167 -12.96 5.58 9.23
C GLY A 167 -14.10 4.73 9.78
N ALA A 168 -13.94 3.42 9.84
CA ALA A 168 -14.92 2.51 10.45
C ALA A 168 -15.10 2.80 11.95
N MET A 169 -14.01 3.12 12.66
CA MET A 169 -14.09 3.49 14.08
C MET A 169 -14.88 4.78 14.26
N ILE A 170 -14.59 5.83 13.48
CA ILE A 170 -15.33 7.10 13.54
C ILE A 170 -16.82 6.87 13.26
N MET A 171 -17.14 6.06 12.22
CA MET A 171 -18.53 5.73 11.90
C MET A 171 -19.21 4.94 13.02
N ALA A 172 -18.53 3.98 13.65
CA ALA A 172 -19.08 3.25 14.78
C ALA A 172 -19.41 4.21 15.95
N PHE A 173 -18.58 5.20 16.22
CA PHE A 173 -18.85 6.22 17.26
C PHE A 173 -20.06 7.11 16.93
N THR A 174 -20.37 7.34 15.66
CA THR A 174 -21.56 8.12 15.28
C THR A 174 -22.87 7.32 15.40
N ILE A 175 -22.80 5.99 15.37
CA ILE A 175 -23.98 5.12 15.47
C ILE A 175 -24.27 4.74 16.92
N ASP A 176 -23.31 4.18 17.63
CA ASP A 176 -23.45 3.81 19.06
C ASP A 176 -22.07 3.83 19.75
N VAL A 177 -21.95 4.77 20.71
CA VAL A 177 -20.71 4.95 21.48
C VAL A 177 -20.33 3.73 22.31
N LYS A 178 -21.33 3.00 22.84
CA LYS A 178 -21.07 1.78 23.66
C LYS A 178 -20.51 0.65 22.83
N CYS A 179 -21.08 0.41 21.65
CA CYS A 179 -20.58 -0.59 20.71
C CYS A 179 -19.21 -0.18 20.13
N ALA A 180 -18.99 1.11 19.87
CA ALA A 180 -17.71 1.62 19.39
C ALA A 180 -16.54 1.42 20.36
N LEU A 181 -16.79 1.44 21.68
CA LEU A 181 -15.77 1.15 22.69
C LEU A 181 -15.20 -0.27 22.57
N ILE A 182 -15.97 -1.22 22.07
CA ILE A 182 -15.49 -2.59 21.82
C ILE A 182 -14.37 -2.58 20.78
N PHE A 183 -14.49 -1.75 19.73
CA PHE A 183 -13.45 -1.62 18.70
C PHE A 183 -12.15 -1.04 19.26
N VAL A 184 -12.23 -0.08 20.18
CA VAL A 184 -11.05 0.51 20.83
C VAL A 184 -10.27 -0.52 21.64
N VAL A 185 -10.97 -1.48 22.25
CA VAL A 185 -10.36 -2.57 23.02
C VAL A 185 -9.83 -3.69 22.13
N ALA A 186 -10.46 -3.91 20.98
CA ALA A 186 -10.13 -5.01 20.07
C ALA A 186 -8.97 -4.70 19.09
N ILE A 187 -8.68 -3.42 18.81
CA ILE A 187 -7.64 -3.00 17.85
C ILE A 187 -6.21 -3.19 18.37
N PRO A 188 -5.86 -2.94 19.65
CA PRO A 188 -4.51 -3.23 20.17
C PRO A 188 -4.24 -4.70 20.33
#